data_5cdab9a5ce0681f2a2f4930fc8567017
#
_entry.id   5cdab9a5ce0681f2a2f4930fc8567017
#
_cell.length_a   1.000
_cell.length_b   1.000
_cell.length_c   1.000
_cell.angle_alpha   90.00
_cell.angle_beta   90.00
_cell.angle_gamma   90.00
#
_symmetry.space_group_name_H-M   'P 1'
#
loop_
_entity.id
_entity.type
_entity.pdbx_description
1 polymer ?
#
loop_
_entity_poly.entity_id
_entity_poly.type
_entity_poly.pdbx_seq_one_letter_code
_entity_poly.pdbx_strand_id
1 'polypeptide(L)'
;MTNDNLCQIAMKFLHRNGFKVVFGARFQTVNTTGEQPDAIDFRHEASCLIEVKVSRSDFLADRHKRFRANPHLGMGDWRFYLSPMNIITVDDLPEGWGLLLVKGQRVCEMHGWPSNGVWSSEKPFIANKQAEWEHMYSALRRLERLGHLDAIHYGYPKKLKHA
;
A
#
# COMPACT_ATOMS: atom_id res chain seq x y z
N MET A 1 -13.98 7.80 -12.25
CA MET A 1 -12.87 7.97 -11.29
C MET A 1 -11.63 7.35 -11.92
N THR A 2 -10.51 8.08 -11.93
CA THR A 2 -9.28 7.59 -12.55
C THR A 2 -8.47 6.74 -11.57
N ASN A 3 -7.52 5.97 -12.07
CA ASN A 3 -6.56 5.22 -11.25
C ASN A 3 -5.82 6.15 -10.29
N ASP A 4 -5.27 7.27 -10.79
CA ASP A 4 -4.57 8.28 -9.98
C ASP A 4 -5.43 8.82 -8.81
N ASN A 5 -6.70 9.09 -9.06
CA ASN A 5 -7.61 9.55 -7.99
C ASN A 5 -7.77 8.49 -6.91
N LEU A 6 -7.93 7.22 -7.29
CA LEU A 6 -8.08 6.11 -6.35
C LEU A 6 -6.77 5.88 -5.56
N CYS A 7 -5.61 5.96 -6.20
CA CYS A 7 -4.32 5.87 -5.51
C CYS A 7 -4.16 6.98 -4.46
N GLN A 8 -4.56 8.22 -4.77
CA GLN A 8 -4.54 9.31 -3.81
C GLN A 8 -5.51 9.08 -2.64
N ILE A 9 -6.69 8.53 -2.92
CA ILE A 9 -7.66 8.16 -1.88
C ILE A 9 -7.09 7.06 -0.98
N ALA A 10 -6.47 6.03 -1.56
CA ALA A 10 -5.82 4.94 -0.82
C ALA A 10 -4.75 5.47 0.14
N MET A 11 -3.85 6.32 -0.34
CA MET A 11 -2.79 6.93 0.48
C MET A 11 -3.36 7.75 1.63
N LYS A 12 -4.36 8.59 1.36
CA LYS A 12 -5.03 9.40 2.40
C LYS A 12 -5.76 8.52 3.42
N PHE A 13 -6.35 7.42 2.97
CA PHE A 13 -7.02 6.47 3.85
C PHE A 13 -6.02 5.81 4.79
N LEU A 14 -4.88 5.34 4.30
CA LEU A 14 -3.81 4.79 5.13
C LEU A 14 -3.31 5.81 6.16
N HIS A 15 -3.02 7.04 5.75
CA HIS A 15 -2.60 8.09 6.68
C HIS A 15 -3.62 8.34 7.80
N ARG A 16 -4.91 8.40 7.48
CA ARG A 16 -5.98 8.61 8.47
C ARG A 16 -6.11 7.44 9.45
N ASN A 17 -5.69 6.25 9.04
CA ASN A 17 -5.72 5.03 9.86
C ASN A 17 -4.39 4.75 10.59
N GLY A 18 -3.54 5.76 10.73
CA GLY A 18 -2.32 5.68 11.55
C GLY A 18 -1.09 5.14 10.83
N PHE A 19 -1.16 4.92 9.51
CA PHE A 19 0.00 4.59 8.69
C PHE A 19 0.75 5.86 8.30
N LYS A 20 2.00 5.99 8.74
CA LYS A 20 2.74 7.26 8.65
C LYS A 20 3.67 7.34 7.45
N VAL A 21 4.11 6.21 6.91
CA VAL A 21 5.10 6.11 5.84
C VAL A 21 4.48 5.42 4.64
N VAL A 22 3.60 6.13 3.93
CA VAL A 22 2.86 5.59 2.79
C VAL A 22 3.60 5.86 1.49
N PHE A 23 3.86 4.79 0.74
CA PHE A 23 4.36 4.87 -0.63
C PHE A 23 3.20 4.67 -1.60
N GLY A 24 3.08 5.56 -2.59
CA GLY A 24 2.07 5.48 -3.63
C GLY A 24 2.62 4.96 -4.96
N ALA A 25 1.72 4.76 -5.93
CA ALA A 25 2.02 4.20 -7.25
C ALA A 25 3.10 4.95 -8.05
N ARG A 26 3.30 6.24 -7.79
CA ARG A 26 4.33 7.05 -8.45
C ARG A 26 5.76 6.69 -8.01
N PHE A 27 5.89 6.02 -6.87
CA PHE A 27 7.16 5.51 -6.40
C PHE A 27 7.33 4.07 -6.90
N GLN A 28 8.01 3.90 -8.01
CA GLN A 28 8.34 2.60 -8.59
C GLN A 28 9.76 2.19 -8.21
N THR A 29 9.93 0.91 -7.94
CA THR A 29 11.19 0.34 -7.49
C THR A 29 11.59 -0.86 -8.34
N VAL A 30 12.87 -1.20 -8.30
CA VAL A 30 13.34 -2.50 -8.77
C VAL A 30 13.36 -3.45 -7.58
N ASN A 31 12.57 -4.52 -7.66
CA ASN A 31 12.53 -5.55 -6.63
C ASN A 31 12.43 -6.95 -7.25
N THR A 32 12.67 -7.98 -6.45
CA THR A 32 12.79 -9.38 -6.90
C THR A 32 11.53 -9.91 -7.58
N THR A 33 10.36 -9.41 -7.23
CA THR A 33 9.07 -9.90 -7.75
C THR A 33 8.50 -9.06 -8.87
N GLY A 34 8.98 -7.82 -9.04
CA GLY A 34 8.42 -6.85 -9.96
C GLY A 34 7.11 -6.22 -9.52
N GLU A 35 6.65 -6.49 -8.27
CA GLU A 35 5.43 -5.89 -7.75
C GLU A 35 5.59 -4.38 -7.55
N GLN A 36 4.63 -3.61 -8.04
CA GLN A 36 4.55 -2.17 -7.89
C GLN A 36 3.23 -1.81 -7.19
N PRO A 37 3.24 -1.67 -5.86
CA PRO A 37 2.03 -1.36 -5.11
C PRO A 37 1.41 -0.02 -5.51
N ASP A 38 0.09 0.04 -5.59
CA ASP A 38 -0.63 1.31 -5.76
C ASP A 38 -0.60 2.16 -4.49
N ALA A 39 -0.66 1.53 -3.33
CA ALA A 39 -0.30 2.12 -2.05
C ALA A 39 0.18 1.03 -1.08
N ILE A 40 1.26 1.31 -0.37
CA ILE A 40 1.79 0.43 0.68
C ILE A 40 2.34 1.25 1.82
N ASP A 41 2.14 0.79 3.04
CA ASP A 41 2.80 1.31 4.23
C ASP A 41 3.35 0.20 5.12
N PHE A 42 4.36 0.56 5.84
CA PHE A 42 5.07 -0.29 6.80
C PHE A 42 4.83 0.26 8.20
N ARG A 43 3.82 -0.30 8.84
CA ARG A 43 3.52 0.01 10.23
C ARG A 43 4.41 -0.84 11.14
N HIS A 44 4.56 -0.43 12.40
CA HIS A 44 5.20 -1.26 13.41
C HIS A 44 4.61 -2.68 13.41
N GLU A 45 5.44 -3.67 13.13
CA GLU A 45 5.12 -5.11 13.05
C GLU A 45 4.19 -5.58 11.92
N ALA A 46 3.68 -4.70 11.07
CA ALA A 46 2.81 -5.11 9.95
C ALA A 46 2.95 -4.20 8.73
N SER A 47 2.77 -4.77 7.56
CA SER A 47 2.64 -4.04 6.32
C SER A 47 1.22 -4.13 5.77
N CYS A 48 0.75 -3.05 5.13
CA CYS A 48 -0.56 -2.96 4.51
C CYS A 48 -0.43 -2.51 3.06
N LEU A 49 -0.91 -3.34 2.15
CA LEU A 49 -0.94 -3.07 0.72
C LEU A 49 -2.38 -2.80 0.29
N ILE A 50 -2.57 -1.73 -0.46
CA ILE A 50 -3.83 -1.45 -1.17
C ILE A 50 -3.57 -1.48 -2.67
N GLU A 51 -4.29 -2.31 -3.37
CA GLU A 51 -4.28 -2.44 -4.82
C GLU A 51 -5.55 -1.82 -5.39
N VAL A 52 -5.40 -0.84 -6.27
CA VAL A 52 -6.51 -0.08 -6.84
C VAL A 52 -7.02 -0.77 -8.10
N LYS A 53 -8.34 -0.83 -8.27
CA LYS A 53 -8.99 -1.39 -9.46
C LYS A 53 -10.07 -0.44 -9.96
N VAL A 54 -9.92 0.00 -11.21
CA VAL A 54 -10.85 0.96 -11.84
C VAL A 54 -11.98 0.27 -12.62
N SER A 55 -11.80 -1.01 -12.95
CA SER A 55 -12.78 -1.79 -13.71
C SER A 55 -12.77 -3.27 -13.31
N ARG A 56 -13.84 -3.97 -13.68
CA ARG A 56 -13.94 -5.41 -13.46
C ARG A 56 -12.86 -6.20 -14.21
N SER A 57 -12.55 -5.81 -15.44
CA SER A 57 -11.49 -6.45 -16.24
C SER A 57 -10.11 -6.27 -15.62
N ASP A 58 -9.82 -5.09 -15.08
CA ASP A 58 -8.58 -4.81 -14.37
C ASP A 58 -8.43 -5.70 -13.12
N PHE A 59 -9.51 -5.82 -12.34
CA PHE A 59 -9.54 -6.73 -11.20
C PHE A 59 -9.28 -8.20 -11.60
N LEU A 60 -9.98 -8.68 -12.63
CA LEU A 60 -9.84 -10.07 -13.09
C LEU A 60 -8.44 -10.38 -13.65
N ALA A 61 -7.79 -9.40 -14.28
CA ALA A 61 -6.43 -9.54 -14.79
C ALA A 61 -5.38 -9.65 -13.66
N ASP A 62 -5.62 -9.05 -12.51
CA ASP A 62 -4.67 -9.01 -11.40
C ASP A 62 -4.26 -10.41 -10.90
N ARG A 63 -5.18 -11.35 -10.84
CA ARG A 63 -4.94 -12.73 -10.38
C ARG A 63 -3.87 -13.49 -11.15
N HIS A 64 -3.59 -13.07 -12.40
CA HIS A 64 -2.61 -13.71 -13.27
C HIS A 64 -1.19 -13.22 -13.04
N LYS A 65 -1.01 -12.15 -12.27
CA LYS A 65 0.32 -11.69 -11.88
C LYS A 65 1.00 -12.74 -11.00
N ARG A 66 2.29 -12.97 -11.24
CA ARG A 66 3.06 -14.01 -10.55
C ARG A 66 2.95 -13.94 -9.02
N PHE A 67 3.05 -12.74 -8.47
CA PHE A 67 2.97 -12.49 -7.02
C PHE A 67 1.54 -12.51 -6.46
N ARG A 68 0.52 -12.61 -7.31
CA ARG A 68 -0.87 -12.90 -6.91
C ARG A 68 -1.16 -14.39 -6.95
N ALA A 69 -0.71 -15.07 -8.00
CA ALA A 69 -0.82 -16.53 -8.12
C ALA A 69 -0.01 -17.27 -7.05
N ASN A 70 1.06 -16.64 -6.54
CA ASN A 70 1.91 -17.17 -5.48
C ASN A 70 1.93 -16.17 -4.31
N PRO A 71 1.00 -16.25 -3.36
CA PRO A 71 0.84 -15.24 -2.30
C PRO A 71 2.10 -14.95 -1.47
N HIS A 72 2.97 -15.94 -1.29
CA HIS A 72 4.24 -15.79 -0.56
C HIS A 72 5.27 -14.87 -1.26
N LEU A 73 5.07 -14.58 -2.55
CA LEU A 73 5.91 -13.64 -3.30
C LEU A 73 5.45 -12.19 -3.15
N GLY A 74 4.21 -11.96 -2.75
CA GLY A 74 3.62 -10.63 -2.66
C GLY A 74 4.01 -9.85 -1.42
N MET A 75 3.99 -8.53 -1.54
CA MET A 75 4.09 -7.59 -0.42
C MET A 75 2.76 -7.48 0.33
N GLY A 76 2.83 -6.96 1.56
CA GLY A 76 1.68 -6.76 2.44
C GLY A 76 1.32 -7.98 3.28
N ASP A 77 1.42 -7.85 4.60
CA ASP A 77 0.82 -8.79 5.56
C ASP A 77 -0.70 -8.70 5.53
N TRP A 78 -1.19 -7.49 5.26
CA TRP A 78 -2.59 -7.15 5.02
C TRP A 78 -2.73 -6.64 3.60
N ARG A 79 -3.71 -7.14 2.85
CA ARG A 79 -3.90 -6.82 1.43
C ARG A 79 -5.35 -6.49 1.14
N PHE A 80 -5.57 -5.35 0.53
CA PHE A 80 -6.91 -4.86 0.21
C PHE A 80 -7.02 -4.47 -1.26
N TYR A 81 -8.16 -4.78 -1.87
CA TYR A 81 -8.57 -4.09 -3.09
C TYR A 81 -9.33 -2.83 -2.74
N LEU A 82 -9.07 -1.75 -3.47
CA LEU A 82 -9.83 -0.51 -3.41
C LEU A 82 -10.44 -0.26 -4.79
N SER A 83 -11.76 -0.13 -4.85
CA SER A 83 -12.45 0.13 -6.12
C SER A 83 -13.65 1.05 -5.92
N PRO A 84 -14.17 1.68 -7.01
CA PRO A 84 -15.51 2.24 -7.00
C PRO A 84 -16.56 1.17 -6.68
N MET A 85 -17.76 1.64 -6.31
CA MET A 85 -18.92 0.76 -6.07
C MET A 85 -19.22 -0.12 -7.29
N ASN A 86 -19.74 -1.32 -7.05
CA ASN A 86 -20.24 -2.26 -8.09
C ASN A 86 -19.19 -2.86 -9.03
N ILE A 87 -17.91 -2.79 -8.72
CA ILE A 87 -16.82 -3.40 -9.51
C ILE A 87 -16.40 -4.73 -8.91
N ILE A 88 -16.18 -4.77 -7.58
CA ILE A 88 -15.75 -5.94 -6.82
C ILE A 88 -16.77 -6.18 -5.69
N THR A 89 -17.12 -7.43 -5.47
CA THR A 89 -17.91 -7.88 -4.32
C THR A 89 -17.05 -8.69 -3.36
N VAL A 90 -17.53 -8.91 -2.15
CA VAL A 90 -16.82 -9.73 -1.15
C VAL A 90 -16.63 -11.18 -1.65
N ASP A 91 -17.61 -11.71 -2.39
CA ASP A 91 -17.54 -13.07 -2.95
C ASP A 91 -16.50 -13.23 -4.07
N ASP A 92 -16.02 -12.14 -4.63
CA ASP A 92 -14.97 -12.16 -5.66
C ASP A 92 -13.55 -12.28 -5.09
N LEU A 93 -13.39 -12.00 -3.79
CA LEU A 93 -12.09 -11.84 -3.18
C LEU A 93 -11.30 -13.15 -3.12
N PRO A 94 -9.99 -13.12 -3.45
CA PRO A 94 -9.10 -14.21 -3.10
C PRO A 94 -9.01 -14.35 -1.57
N GLU A 95 -8.70 -15.56 -1.11
CA GLU A 95 -8.52 -15.83 0.31
C GLU A 95 -7.52 -14.85 0.96
N GLY A 96 -7.89 -14.32 2.13
CA GLY A 96 -7.07 -13.40 2.91
C GLY A 96 -7.13 -11.93 2.47
N TRP A 97 -7.70 -11.62 1.31
CA TRP A 97 -7.86 -10.24 0.83
C TRP A 97 -9.07 -9.55 1.44
N GLY A 98 -8.91 -8.27 1.73
CA GLY A 98 -10.01 -7.39 2.13
C GLY A 98 -10.51 -6.52 0.99
N LEU A 99 -11.61 -5.81 1.24
CA LEU A 99 -12.28 -4.93 0.28
C LEU A 99 -12.60 -3.57 0.89
N LEU A 100 -12.17 -2.55 0.18
CA LEU A 100 -12.49 -1.16 0.43
C LEU A 100 -13.23 -0.61 -0.80
N LEU A 101 -14.37 0.03 -0.59
CA LEU A 101 -15.14 0.65 -1.66
C LEU A 101 -15.15 2.17 -1.53
N VAL A 102 -15.09 2.87 -2.67
CA VAL A 102 -15.10 4.33 -2.71
C VAL A 102 -16.47 4.83 -3.15
N LYS A 103 -17.07 5.67 -2.32
CA LYS A 103 -18.28 6.44 -2.63
C LYS A 103 -17.93 7.94 -2.57
N GLY A 104 -17.86 8.59 -3.73
CA GLY A 104 -17.34 9.95 -3.83
C GLY A 104 -15.86 10.03 -3.43
N GLN A 105 -15.57 10.63 -2.29
CA GLN A 105 -14.22 10.70 -1.69
C GLN A 105 -14.09 9.85 -0.41
N ARG A 106 -15.18 9.19 -0.01
CA ARG A 106 -15.22 8.40 1.21
C ARG A 106 -14.89 6.95 0.92
N VAL A 107 -14.02 6.37 1.75
CA VAL A 107 -13.74 4.92 1.77
C VAL A 107 -14.68 4.24 2.74
N CYS A 108 -15.31 3.16 2.28
CA CYS A 108 -16.14 2.26 3.08
C CYS A 108 -15.38 0.94 3.25
N GLU A 109 -15.16 0.53 4.48
CA GLU A 109 -14.54 -0.74 4.85
C GLU A 109 -15.58 -1.85 4.71
N MET A 110 -15.53 -2.60 3.60
CA MET A 110 -16.52 -3.62 3.30
C MET A 110 -16.17 -4.98 3.86
N HIS A 111 -14.89 -5.33 3.90
CA HIS A 111 -14.43 -6.63 4.38
C HIS A 111 -12.96 -6.57 4.82
N GLY A 112 -12.68 -7.23 5.94
CA GLY A 112 -11.33 -7.59 6.36
C GLY A 112 -10.50 -6.49 7.03
N TRP A 113 -11.01 -5.26 7.16
CA TRP A 113 -10.27 -4.21 7.87
C TRP A 113 -10.22 -4.52 9.37
N PRO A 114 -9.03 -4.69 9.96
CA PRO A 114 -8.91 -5.13 11.35
C PRO A 114 -9.10 -4.00 12.33
N SER A 115 -9.46 -4.34 13.57
CA SER A 115 -9.34 -3.42 14.69
C SER A 115 -7.87 -3.17 15.04
N ASN A 116 -7.58 -2.06 15.72
CA ASN A 116 -6.20 -1.63 16.01
C ASN A 116 -5.32 -2.68 16.70
N GLY A 117 -5.89 -3.55 17.55
CA GLY A 117 -5.13 -4.54 18.30
C GLY A 117 -4.71 -5.78 17.52
N VAL A 118 -5.25 -5.99 16.33
CA VAL A 118 -5.07 -7.24 15.56
C VAL A 118 -4.04 -7.14 14.43
N TRP A 119 -3.54 -5.96 14.12
CA TRP A 119 -2.60 -5.75 12.99
C TRP A 119 -1.35 -6.62 13.07
N SER A 120 -0.82 -6.85 14.23
CA SER A 120 0.41 -7.65 14.44
C SER A 120 0.14 -9.12 14.68
N SER A 121 -1.04 -9.50 15.21
CA SER A 121 -1.32 -10.85 15.71
C SER A 121 -2.07 -11.74 14.74
N GLU A 122 -2.89 -11.19 13.86
CA GLU A 122 -3.80 -11.97 13.00
C GLU A 122 -3.61 -11.69 11.50
N LYS A 123 -2.36 -11.57 11.08
CA LYS A 123 -2.00 -11.28 9.69
C LYS A 123 -2.51 -12.37 8.74
N PRO A 124 -3.31 -12.01 7.71
CA PRO A 124 -3.76 -12.98 6.71
C PRO A 124 -2.63 -13.57 5.88
N PHE A 125 -1.53 -12.81 5.70
CA PHE A 125 -0.37 -13.22 4.93
C PHE A 125 0.91 -13.04 5.73
N ILE A 126 1.91 -13.81 5.37
CA ILE A 126 3.31 -13.53 5.67
C ILE A 126 3.89 -12.90 4.42
N ALA A 127 4.06 -11.58 4.44
CA ALA A 127 4.57 -10.84 3.29
C ALA A 127 5.98 -11.25 2.90
N ASN A 128 6.33 -11.08 1.62
CA ASN A 128 7.70 -11.19 1.15
C ASN A 128 8.53 -10.03 1.73
N LYS A 129 9.17 -10.28 2.86
CA LYS A 129 9.93 -9.27 3.59
C LYS A 129 11.15 -8.77 2.82
N GLN A 130 11.74 -9.61 1.95
CA GLN A 130 12.82 -9.16 1.08
C GLN A 130 12.32 -8.14 0.06
N ALA A 131 11.19 -8.38 -0.61
CA ALA A 131 10.62 -7.43 -1.55
C ALA A 131 10.23 -6.11 -0.87
N GLU A 132 9.66 -6.17 0.34
CA GLU A 132 9.35 -4.98 1.15
C GLU A 132 10.62 -4.22 1.55
N TRP A 133 11.67 -4.93 1.96
CA TRP A 133 12.96 -4.34 2.27
C TRP A 133 13.58 -3.64 1.06
N GLU A 134 13.55 -4.28 -0.11
CA GLU A 134 14.03 -3.70 -1.37
C GLU A 134 13.26 -2.40 -1.74
N HIS A 135 11.96 -2.37 -1.49
CA HIS A 135 11.12 -1.20 -1.71
C HIS A 135 11.54 -0.04 -0.80
N MET A 136 11.71 -0.28 0.50
CA MET A 136 12.19 0.72 1.46
C MET A 136 13.63 1.17 1.17
N TYR A 137 14.51 0.22 0.85
CA TYR A 137 15.89 0.53 0.49
C TYR A 137 15.96 1.44 -0.74
N SER A 138 15.14 1.19 -1.75
CA SER A 138 15.06 2.05 -2.94
C SER A 138 14.65 3.48 -2.60
N ALA A 139 13.74 3.65 -1.62
CA ALA A 139 13.36 4.98 -1.14
C ALA A 139 14.52 5.69 -0.43
N LEU A 140 15.20 5.00 0.49
CA LEU A 140 16.37 5.55 1.18
C LEU A 140 17.51 5.88 0.21
N ARG A 141 17.77 5.01 -0.77
CA ARG A 141 18.77 5.27 -1.80
C ARG A 141 18.46 6.50 -2.65
N ARG A 142 17.17 6.74 -2.94
CA ARG A 142 16.74 7.96 -3.63
C ARG A 142 16.99 9.20 -2.78
N LEU A 143 16.69 9.15 -1.48
CA LEU A 143 16.99 10.23 -0.55
C LEU A 143 18.50 10.51 -0.45
N GLU A 144 19.33 9.46 -0.42
CA GLU A 144 20.79 9.60 -0.43
C GLU A 144 21.29 10.33 -1.68
N ARG A 145 20.82 9.92 -2.88
CA ARG A 145 21.20 10.58 -4.12
C ARG A 145 20.75 12.04 -4.22
N LEU A 146 19.65 12.39 -3.55
CA LEU A 146 19.13 13.76 -3.48
C LEU A 146 19.78 14.60 -2.36
N GLY A 147 20.68 14.02 -1.56
CA GLY A 147 21.34 14.70 -0.46
C GLY A 147 20.46 14.89 0.77
N HIS A 148 19.39 14.10 0.94
CA HIS A 148 18.43 14.24 2.04
C HIS A 148 18.58 13.19 3.13
N LEU A 149 19.39 12.15 2.96
CA LEU A 149 19.50 11.06 3.94
C LEU A 149 20.06 11.54 5.28
N ASP A 150 20.96 12.52 5.29
CA ASP A 150 21.51 13.09 6.51
C ASP A 150 20.47 13.67 7.47
N ALA A 151 19.28 14.02 6.97
CA ALA A 151 18.17 14.46 7.80
C ALA A 151 17.73 13.42 8.84
N ILE A 152 18.04 12.14 8.63
CA ILE A 152 17.80 11.06 9.60
C ILE A 152 18.61 11.29 10.88
N HIS A 153 19.83 11.81 10.75
CA HIS A 153 20.76 12.02 11.88
C HIS A 153 20.55 13.36 12.56
N TYR A 154 20.37 14.42 11.77
CA TYR A 154 20.46 15.82 12.27
C TYR A 154 19.13 16.57 12.12
N GLY A 155 18.13 16.00 11.45
CA GLY A 155 16.93 16.70 11.04
C GLY A 155 17.23 17.77 9.97
N TYR A 156 16.18 18.39 9.47
CA TYR A 156 16.34 19.54 8.60
C TYR A 156 16.63 20.80 9.42
N PRO A 157 17.47 21.73 8.92
CA PRO A 157 17.64 23.03 9.55
C PRO A 157 16.27 23.66 9.76
N LYS A 158 16.03 24.18 10.97
CA LYS A 158 14.83 24.98 11.23
C LYS A 158 14.82 26.09 10.19
N LYS A 159 13.74 26.21 9.41
CA LYS A 159 13.56 27.35 8.51
C LYS A 159 13.79 28.62 9.36
N LEU A 160 14.82 29.37 9.04
CA LEU A 160 15.00 30.70 9.59
C LEU A 160 13.69 31.43 9.29
N LYS A 161 12.95 31.81 10.35
CA LYS A 161 11.83 32.70 10.19
C LYS A 161 12.44 33.94 9.57
N HIS A 162 12.15 34.22 8.33
CA HIS A 162 12.49 35.50 7.73
C HIS A 162 11.84 36.56 8.58
N ALA A 163 12.70 37.36 9.21
CA ALA A 163 12.28 38.49 9.98
C ALA A 163 11.65 39.54 9.05
#